data_1de205094e9980f094dc35190ec10046
#
_entry.id   1de205094e9980f094dc35190ec10046
#
_cell.length_a   1.000
_cell.length_b   1.000
_cell.length_c   1.000
_cell.angle_alpha   90.00
_cell.angle_beta   90.00
_cell.angle_gamma   90.00
#
_symmetry.space_group_name_H-M   'P 1'
#
loop_
_entity.id
_entity.type
_entity.pdbx_description
1 polymer ?
#
loop_
_entity_poly.entity_id
_entity_poly.type
_entity_poly.pdbx_seq_one_letter_code
_entity_poly.pdbx_strand_id
1 'polypeptide(L)'
;MDFRRLLSLCAAVALLGALLSPRIAPGRGKGGFREEFSDLARWEEFSFPSIPRHSRYSVSEIDGVRALKMESRASASGLILKRTFSLRETPFLSFRARVENVYRKGDARRKEGDDYPLRIYVIFLERRENLSFFEKLFLTDNPFNLGDFVPISTLTYVWANRDWGEKIVTNPFSQRAKMYMIEKGEKNAGKWMIFRRNIRDDASRAFGSPPSDTFAIAVMNDSDNTGESSISFLDFIEVSGE
;
A
#
# COMPACT_ATOMS: atom_id res chain seq x y z
N MET A 1 -2.10 23.32 27.80
CA MET A 1 -1.30 22.45 26.89
C MET A 1 -1.85 22.68 25.49
N ASP A 2 -1.08 23.34 24.67
CA ASP A 2 -1.51 24.19 23.57
C ASP A 2 -1.90 23.40 22.31
N PHE A 3 -3.17 23.45 21.95
CA PHE A 3 -3.79 22.81 20.78
C PHE A 3 -3.21 23.31 19.43
N ARG A 4 -2.37 24.34 19.47
CA ARG A 4 -1.71 24.94 18.30
C ARG A 4 -0.42 24.23 17.85
N ARG A 5 0.13 23.33 18.64
CA ARG A 5 1.37 22.60 18.30
C ARG A 5 1.15 21.28 17.55
N LEU A 6 -0.10 20.80 17.45
CA LEU A 6 -0.43 19.58 16.69
C LEU A 6 -0.74 19.85 15.20
N LEU A 7 -0.91 21.09 14.81
CA LEU A 7 -1.18 21.52 13.43
C LEU A 7 0.09 21.99 12.68
N SER A 8 1.25 21.99 13.34
CA SER A 8 2.48 22.59 12.80
C SER A 8 3.44 21.62 12.13
N LEU A 9 3.09 20.33 11.97
CA LEU A 9 3.95 19.37 11.27
C LEU A 9 3.44 18.93 9.89
N CYS A 10 2.30 19.43 9.45
CA CYS A 10 1.75 19.12 8.12
C CYS A 10 1.59 20.32 7.19
N ALA A 11 2.09 21.49 7.56
CA ALA A 11 1.87 22.70 6.77
C ALA A 11 3.15 23.51 6.59
N ALA A 12 4.11 22.98 5.86
CA ALA A 12 5.14 23.78 5.22
C ALA A 12 5.85 22.92 4.16
N VAL A 13 5.43 22.99 2.93
CA VAL A 13 6.15 23.12 1.68
C VAL A 13 5.13 23.00 0.51
N ALA A 14 4.45 24.07 0.26
CA ALA A 14 3.91 24.33 -1.07
C ALA A 14 4.68 25.54 -1.60
N LEU A 15 5.53 25.32 -2.59
CA LEU A 15 5.83 26.17 -3.73
C LEU A 15 7.21 25.83 -4.31
N LEU A 16 7.19 25.37 -5.48
CA LEU A 16 8.05 25.42 -6.66
C LEU A 16 8.38 24.04 -7.21
N GLY A 17 7.85 23.79 -8.40
CA GLY A 17 8.23 22.68 -9.24
C GLY A 17 7.06 22.08 -10.01
N ALA A 18 6.30 22.90 -10.75
CA ALA A 18 5.39 22.39 -11.78
C ALA A 18 6.23 21.83 -12.95
N LEU A 19 6.81 20.66 -12.75
CA LEU A 19 7.18 19.79 -13.85
C LEU A 19 5.90 19.07 -14.26
N LEU A 20 5.45 19.31 -15.48
CA LEU A 20 4.35 18.64 -16.16
C LEU A 20 4.65 17.13 -16.22
N SER A 21 4.33 16.41 -15.16
CA SER A 21 4.18 14.97 -15.23
C SER A 21 2.92 14.66 -16.05
N PRO A 22 2.97 13.78 -17.03
CA PRO A 22 1.80 13.46 -17.82
C PRO A 22 0.71 12.95 -16.88
N ARG A 23 -0.46 13.60 -16.89
CA ARG A 23 -1.65 13.14 -16.18
C ARG A 23 -2.00 11.76 -16.73
N ILE A 24 -1.72 10.72 -15.97
CA ILE A 24 -2.14 9.36 -16.29
C ILE A 24 -3.62 9.28 -15.94
N ALA A 25 -4.48 9.36 -16.95
CA ALA A 25 -5.87 8.96 -16.78
C ALA A 25 -5.86 7.45 -16.55
N PRO A 26 -6.26 6.94 -15.38
CA PRO A 26 -6.31 5.51 -15.14
C PRO A 26 -7.33 4.89 -16.09
N GLY A 27 -6.85 4.08 -17.03
CA GLY A 27 -7.69 3.32 -17.92
C GLY A 27 -8.57 2.38 -17.09
N ARG A 28 -9.90 2.50 -17.19
CA ARG A 28 -10.86 1.57 -16.61
C ARG A 28 -10.76 0.27 -17.41
N GLY A 29 -9.88 -0.64 -16.97
CA GLY A 29 -9.75 -1.96 -17.59
C GLY A 29 -10.93 -2.84 -17.17
N LYS A 30 -11.83 -3.14 -18.12
CA LYS A 30 -12.80 -4.23 -17.94
C LYS A 30 -12.02 -5.55 -17.92
N GLY A 31 -12.22 -6.37 -16.88
CA GLY A 31 -11.61 -7.70 -16.76
C GLY A 31 -10.43 -7.78 -15.79
N GLY A 32 -9.95 -8.99 -15.55
CA GLY A 32 -8.84 -9.30 -14.68
C GLY A 32 -7.50 -8.70 -15.14
N PHE A 33 -6.56 -8.66 -14.23
CA PHE A 33 -5.20 -8.17 -14.47
C PHE A 33 -4.21 -9.08 -13.74
N ARG A 34 -3.12 -9.45 -14.42
CA ARG A 34 -2.01 -10.17 -13.83
C ARG A 34 -0.70 -9.50 -14.20
N GLU A 35 0.11 -9.25 -13.19
CA GLU A 35 1.47 -8.74 -13.30
C GLU A 35 2.46 -9.84 -12.91
N GLU A 36 3.47 -10.07 -13.74
CA GLU A 36 4.55 -11.05 -13.54
C GLU A 36 5.93 -10.37 -13.47
N PHE A 37 5.94 -9.05 -13.33
CA PHE A 37 7.15 -8.23 -13.14
C PHE A 37 8.26 -8.49 -14.18
N SER A 38 7.89 -8.50 -15.48
CA SER A 38 8.90 -8.47 -16.54
C SER A 38 9.69 -7.15 -16.57
N ASP A 39 9.01 -6.06 -16.21
CA ASP A 39 9.54 -4.72 -16.00
C ASP A 39 8.65 -3.94 -15.01
N LEU A 40 8.95 -2.67 -14.79
CA LEU A 40 8.17 -1.79 -13.90
C LEU A 40 7.42 -0.67 -14.66
N ALA A 41 7.28 -0.76 -15.98
CA ALA A 41 6.69 0.30 -16.80
C ALA A 41 5.22 0.61 -16.45
N ARG A 42 4.50 -0.37 -15.88
CA ARG A 42 3.11 -0.21 -15.43
C ARG A 42 2.98 0.41 -14.04
N TRP A 43 4.09 0.57 -13.33
CA TRP A 43 4.14 1.06 -11.98
C TRP A 43 4.70 2.48 -11.94
N GLU A 44 4.29 3.26 -10.94
CA GLU A 44 4.81 4.58 -10.64
C GLU A 44 5.30 4.58 -9.20
N GLU A 45 6.50 5.11 -8.98
CA GLU A 45 7.02 5.26 -7.63
C GLU A 45 6.33 6.41 -6.92
N PHE A 46 5.95 6.20 -5.66
CA PHE A 46 5.50 7.24 -4.76
C PHE A 46 6.36 7.29 -3.51
N SER A 47 6.48 8.46 -2.93
CA SER A 47 7.25 8.71 -1.73
C SER A 47 6.53 9.66 -0.79
N PHE A 48 7.01 9.74 0.43
CA PHE A 48 6.46 10.61 1.48
C PHE A 48 7.40 11.79 1.68
N PRO A 49 6.94 13.06 1.56
CA PRO A 49 7.81 14.24 1.64
C PRO A 49 8.62 14.33 2.94
N SER A 50 8.09 13.78 4.04
CA SER A 50 8.75 13.76 5.35
C SER A 50 9.81 12.67 5.51
N ILE A 51 9.91 11.73 4.56
CA ILE A 51 10.83 10.59 4.64
C ILE A 51 11.90 10.71 3.55
N PRO A 52 13.13 11.10 3.90
CA PRO A 52 14.16 11.41 2.90
C PRO A 52 14.80 10.19 2.25
N ARG A 53 14.65 9.01 2.86
CA ARG A 53 15.20 7.75 2.34
C ARG A 53 14.11 6.93 1.69
N HIS A 54 14.32 6.55 0.43
CA HIS A 54 13.38 5.73 -0.34
C HIS A 54 13.82 4.27 -0.33
N SER A 55 12.84 3.38 -0.28
CA SER A 55 13.03 1.95 -0.51
C SER A 55 13.38 1.69 -1.97
N ARG A 56 14.02 0.57 -2.27
CA ARG A 56 14.46 0.23 -3.62
C ARG A 56 13.60 -0.86 -4.23
N TYR A 57 13.27 -0.68 -5.48
CA TYR A 57 12.45 -1.59 -6.27
C TYR A 57 13.19 -1.98 -7.54
N SER A 58 13.30 -3.28 -7.80
CA SER A 58 13.94 -3.78 -9.02
C SER A 58 13.37 -5.14 -9.41
N VAL A 59 13.39 -5.45 -10.69
CA VAL A 59 13.13 -6.82 -11.14
C VAL A 59 14.41 -7.63 -10.95
N SER A 60 14.31 -8.79 -10.31
CA SER A 60 15.44 -9.68 -10.06
C SER A 60 15.01 -11.15 -10.15
N GLU A 61 15.98 -12.05 -10.15
CA GLU A 61 15.76 -13.48 -10.08
C GLU A 61 16.20 -14.03 -8.74
N ILE A 62 15.38 -14.88 -8.13
CA ILE A 62 15.67 -15.60 -6.90
C ILE A 62 15.11 -17.03 -7.01
N ASP A 63 15.95 -18.04 -6.81
CA ASP A 63 15.61 -19.47 -6.92
C ASP A 63 14.95 -19.82 -8.28
N GLY A 64 15.42 -19.20 -9.38
CA GLY A 64 14.87 -19.39 -10.72
C GLY A 64 13.51 -18.68 -10.95
N VAL A 65 13.05 -17.87 -10.03
CA VAL A 65 11.81 -17.09 -10.13
C VAL A 65 12.15 -15.62 -10.39
N ARG A 66 11.64 -15.06 -11.49
CA ARG A 66 11.69 -13.62 -11.74
C ARG A 66 10.63 -12.94 -10.87
N ALA A 67 11.01 -11.91 -10.12
CA ALA A 67 10.14 -11.25 -9.17
C ALA A 67 10.49 -9.76 -9.00
N LEU A 68 9.53 -8.98 -8.53
CA LEU A 68 9.79 -7.67 -7.96
C LEU A 68 10.54 -7.85 -6.64
N LYS A 69 11.77 -7.38 -6.56
CA LYS A 69 12.54 -7.25 -5.32
C LYS A 69 12.25 -5.90 -4.69
N MET A 70 11.92 -5.89 -3.42
CA MET A 70 11.65 -4.71 -2.60
C MET A 70 12.62 -4.70 -1.42
N GLU A 71 13.38 -3.64 -1.26
CA GLU A 71 14.41 -3.50 -0.23
C GLU A 71 14.18 -2.20 0.56
N SER A 72 14.11 -2.32 1.89
CA SER A 72 14.10 -1.16 2.77
C SER A 72 15.31 -1.14 3.70
N ARG A 73 15.78 0.05 4.01
CA ARG A 73 16.83 0.29 5.00
C ARG A 73 16.65 1.64 5.67
N ALA A 74 15.91 1.66 6.79
CA ALA A 74 15.44 2.87 7.43
C ALA A 74 14.82 3.83 6.41
N SER A 75 13.89 3.31 5.58
CA SER A 75 13.38 3.99 4.39
C SER A 75 11.92 3.63 4.13
N ALA A 76 11.20 4.52 3.43
CA ALA A 76 9.87 4.24 2.93
C ALA A 76 9.64 4.92 1.58
N SER A 77 9.14 4.15 0.65
CA SER A 77 8.50 4.53 -0.61
C SER A 77 7.74 3.32 -1.13
N GLY A 78 6.99 3.44 -2.20
CA GLY A 78 6.25 2.33 -2.77
C GLY A 78 6.07 2.46 -4.27
N LEU A 79 5.45 1.44 -4.85
CA LEU A 79 5.02 1.43 -6.23
C LEU A 79 3.51 1.37 -6.30
N ILE A 80 2.88 2.23 -7.09
CA ILE A 80 1.46 2.17 -7.41
C ILE A 80 1.25 1.73 -8.84
N LEU A 81 0.34 0.78 -9.05
CA LEU A 81 -0.05 0.35 -10.37
C LEU A 81 -0.86 1.44 -11.07
N LYS A 82 -0.47 1.82 -12.28
CA LYS A 82 -1.14 2.85 -13.11
C LYS A 82 -2.46 2.35 -13.70
N ARG A 83 -3.31 1.74 -12.86
CA ARG A 83 -4.60 1.19 -13.23
C ARG A 83 -5.54 1.19 -12.04
N THR A 84 -6.83 1.45 -12.31
CA THR A 84 -7.93 1.25 -11.35
C THR A 84 -8.77 0.04 -11.71
N PHE A 85 -9.46 -0.51 -10.72
CA PHE A 85 -10.30 -1.69 -10.80
C PHE A 85 -11.69 -1.42 -10.22
N SER A 86 -12.67 -2.24 -10.62
CA SER A 86 -14.00 -2.28 -10.01
C SER A 86 -14.06 -3.46 -9.03
N LEU A 87 -14.41 -3.20 -7.79
CA LEU A 87 -14.61 -4.22 -6.77
C LEU A 87 -15.78 -5.16 -7.12
N ARG A 88 -16.74 -4.67 -7.90
CA ARG A 88 -17.87 -5.46 -8.37
C ARG A 88 -17.44 -6.47 -9.42
N GLU A 89 -16.55 -6.07 -10.34
CA GLU A 89 -16.10 -6.90 -11.46
C GLU A 89 -14.91 -7.80 -11.06
N THR A 90 -14.03 -7.31 -10.17
CA THR A 90 -12.78 -7.98 -9.82
C THR A 90 -12.53 -7.98 -8.30
N PRO A 91 -13.33 -8.71 -7.51
CA PRO A 91 -13.24 -8.72 -6.05
C PRO A 91 -12.07 -9.53 -5.49
N PHE A 92 -11.37 -10.32 -6.30
CA PHE A 92 -10.29 -11.18 -5.82
C PHE A 92 -8.91 -10.59 -6.09
N LEU A 93 -8.07 -10.68 -5.09
CA LEU A 93 -6.64 -10.38 -5.15
C LEU A 93 -5.85 -11.64 -4.83
N SER A 94 -5.02 -12.08 -5.76
CA SER A 94 -4.08 -13.19 -5.57
C SER A 94 -2.66 -12.70 -5.78
N PHE A 95 -1.71 -13.20 -4.99
CA PHE A 95 -0.29 -12.90 -5.17
C PHE A 95 0.58 -13.98 -4.53
N ARG A 96 1.81 -14.08 -5.00
CA ARG A 96 2.83 -14.94 -4.43
C ARG A 96 4.01 -14.09 -3.98
N ALA A 97 4.34 -14.18 -2.70
CA ALA A 97 5.35 -13.35 -2.08
C ALA A 97 6.31 -14.15 -1.21
N ARG A 98 7.50 -13.61 -1.01
CA ARG A 98 8.52 -14.11 -0.10
C ARG A 98 9.10 -12.94 0.69
N VAL A 99 9.24 -13.11 1.98
CA VAL A 99 9.85 -12.15 2.90
C VAL A 99 11.08 -12.80 3.51
N GLU A 100 12.24 -12.16 3.46
CA GLU A 100 13.47 -12.74 4.00
C GLU A 100 13.56 -12.62 5.52
N ASN A 101 13.04 -11.52 6.07
CA ASN A 101 13.02 -11.27 7.51
C ASN A 101 11.90 -10.31 7.89
N VAL A 102 11.48 -10.36 9.14
CA VAL A 102 10.57 -9.39 9.77
C VAL A 102 11.35 -8.45 10.69
N TYR A 103 10.70 -7.37 11.15
CA TYR A 103 11.31 -6.39 12.04
C TYR A 103 11.11 -6.76 13.51
N ARG A 104 12.17 -6.71 14.30
CA ARG A 104 12.13 -7.00 15.74
C ARG A 104 11.38 -5.95 16.53
N LYS A 105 11.50 -4.67 16.10
CA LYS A 105 10.84 -3.52 16.73
C LYS A 105 9.44 -3.26 16.18
N GLY A 106 9.03 -3.99 15.14
CA GLY A 106 7.73 -3.80 14.50
C GLY A 106 6.57 -4.01 15.47
N ASP A 107 5.65 -3.06 15.51
CA ASP A 107 4.45 -3.07 16.37
C ASP A 107 3.27 -2.42 15.63
N ALA A 108 2.27 -3.23 15.25
CA ALA A 108 1.11 -2.80 14.50
C ALA A 108 0.20 -1.78 15.24
N ARG A 109 0.39 -1.61 16.54
CA ARG A 109 -0.43 -0.75 17.39
C ARG A 109 0.22 0.60 17.69
N ARG A 110 1.46 0.80 17.27
CA ARG A 110 2.27 1.98 17.58
C ARG A 110 2.89 2.58 16.33
N LYS A 111 2.91 3.90 16.24
CA LYS A 111 3.49 4.62 15.11
C LYS A 111 4.97 4.30 14.91
N GLU A 112 5.71 4.18 16.00
CA GLU A 112 7.15 3.89 15.99
C GLU A 112 7.49 2.48 15.51
N GLY A 113 6.49 1.63 15.37
CA GLY A 113 6.64 0.23 14.92
C GLY A 113 5.79 -0.11 13.69
N ASP A 114 5.19 0.86 13.03
CA ASP A 114 4.31 0.64 11.85
C ASP A 114 5.13 0.41 10.58
N ASP A 115 6.02 -0.57 10.60
CA ASP A 115 6.84 -1.01 9.47
C ASP A 115 6.54 -2.47 9.14
N TYR A 116 6.53 -2.80 7.86
CA TYR A 116 6.30 -4.17 7.39
C TYR A 116 7.18 -4.50 6.18
N PRO A 117 7.76 -5.71 6.16
CA PRO A 117 8.56 -6.15 5.02
C PRO A 117 7.74 -6.33 3.74
N LEU A 118 6.42 -6.47 3.87
CA LEU A 118 5.48 -6.55 2.75
C LEU A 118 4.17 -5.88 3.11
N ARG A 119 3.78 -4.92 2.28
CA ARG A 119 2.46 -4.31 2.24
C ARG A 119 1.89 -4.37 0.83
N ILE A 120 0.68 -4.89 0.69
CA ILE A 120 -0.12 -4.78 -0.54
C ILE A 120 -1.33 -3.93 -0.19
N TYR A 121 -1.39 -2.75 -0.76
CA TYR A 121 -2.48 -1.80 -0.56
C TYR A 121 -3.61 -2.03 -1.54
N VAL A 122 -4.82 -2.09 -1.05
CA VAL A 122 -6.06 -1.83 -1.78
C VAL A 122 -6.51 -0.42 -1.38
N ILE A 123 -6.35 0.52 -2.28
CA ILE A 123 -6.64 1.93 -2.07
C ILE A 123 -8.01 2.21 -2.64
N PHE A 124 -9.03 2.39 -1.79
CA PHE A 124 -10.38 2.75 -2.21
C PHE A 124 -10.42 4.21 -2.65
N LEU A 125 -11.01 4.44 -3.81
CA LEU A 125 -10.97 5.70 -4.52
C LEU A 125 -12.37 6.26 -4.72
N GLU A 126 -12.50 7.58 -4.60
CA GLU A 126 -13.68 8.31 -5.01
C GLU A 126 -13.31 9.40 -6.00
N ARG A 127 -14.20 9.74 -6.92
CA ARG A 127 -14.01 10.88 -7.81
C ARG A 127 -14.04 12.18 -7.01
N ARG A 128 -13.11 13.07 -7.29
CA ARG A 128 -13.04 14.38 -6.61
C ARG A 128 -14.33 15.18 -6.70
N GLU A 129 -15.05 15.05 -7.82
CA GLU A 129 -16.36 15.73 -8.02
C GLU A 129 -17.44 15.27 -7.04
N ASN A 130 -17.41 13.99 -6.64
CA ASN A 130 -18.40 13.39 -5.73
C ASN A 130 -18.14 13.71 -4.25
N LEU A 131 -16.97 14.25 -3.92
CA LEU A 131 -16.61 14.60 -2.54
C LEU A 131 -17.30 15.89 -2.12
N SER A 132 -17.81 15.92 -0.90
CA SER A 132 -18.29 17.13 -0.25
C SER A 132 -17.16 18.16 -0.08
N PHE A 133 -17.52 19.41 0.14
CA PHE A 133 -16.56 20.49 0.41
C PHE A 133 -15.62 20.15 1.58
N PHE A 134 -16.17 19.61 2.67
CA PHE A 134 -15.39 19.22 3.85
C PHE A 134 -14.43 18.07 3.54
N GLU A 135 -14.86 17.05 2.82
CA GLU A 135 -13.99 15.93 2.42
C GLU A 135 -12.83 16.40 1.54
N LYS A 136 -13.09 17.31 0.59
CA LYS A 136 -12.05 17.92 -0.23
C LYS A 136 -10.97 18.63 0.60
N LEU A 137 -11.36 19.28 1.71
CA LEU A 137 -10.44 19.98 2.59
C LEU A 137 -9.53 19.03 3.38
N PHE A 138 -10.02 17.84 3.74
CA PHE A 138 -9.29 16.87 4.56
C PHE A 138 -8.52 15.80 3.77
N LEU A 139 -8.70 15.72 2.45
CA LEU A 139 -8.10 14.71 1.59
C LEU A 139 -7.05 15.29 0.62
N THR A 140 -6.45 16.42 0.96
CA THR A 140 -5.52 17.15 0.08
C THR A 140 -4.12 16.54 0.00
N ASP A 141 -3.65 15.84 1.04
CA ASP A 141 -2.30 15.26 1.09
C ASP A 141 -2.32 13.83 0.57
N ASN A 142 -2.24 13.70 -0.75
CA ASN A 142 -2.26 12.41 -1.43
C ASN A 142 -0.91 12.16 -2.10
N PRO A 143 -0.12 11.15 -1.66
CA PRO A 143 1.15 10.80 -2.30
C PRO A 143 0.95 10.12 -3.67
N PHE A 144 -0.30 9.76 -4.02
CA PHE A 144 -0.60 9.04 -5.24
C PHE A 144 -1.11 9.98 -6.34
N ASN A 145 -0.48 9.96 -7.51
CA ASN A 145 -0.99 10.68 -8.68
C ASN A 145 -2.05 9.83 -9.40
N LEU A 146 -3.30 9.90 -8.92
CA LEU A 146 -4.43 9.11 -9.42
C LEU A 146 -5.41 9.93 -10.29
N GLY A 147 -4.94 11.04 -10.87
CA GLY A 147 -5.76 11.91 -11.72
C GLY A 147 -6.95 12.52 -10.97
N ASP A 148 -8.17 12.27 -11.45
CA ASP A 148 -9.41 12.80 -10.85
C ASP A 148 -9.88 12.03 -9.62
N PHE A 149 -9.18 10.97 -9.24
CA PHE A 149 -9.51 10.15 -8.08
C PHE A 149 -8.76 10.60 -6.83
N VAL A 150 -9.43 10.43 -5.68
CA VAL A 150 -8.90 10.73 -4.36
C VAL A 150 -9.01 9.49 -3.49
N PRO A 151 -7.94 9.06 -2.80
CA PRO A 151 -8.00 8.00 -1.81
C PRO A 151 -8.90 8.39 -0.65
N ILE A 152 -9.85 7.52 -0.32
CA ILE A 152 -10.77 7.73 0.81
C ILE A 152 -10.52 6.78 1.97
N SER A 153 -10.03 5.59 1.70
CA SER A 153 -9.68 4.57 2.69
C SER A 153 -8.68 3.58 2.10
N THR A 154 -7.96 2.85 2.96
CA THR A 154 -7.07 1.77 2.52
C THR A 154 -7.30 0.49 3.34
N LEU A 155 -7.34 -0.64 2.64
CA LEU A 155 -7.16 -1.96 3.23
C LEU A 155 -5.78 -2.48 2.81
N THR A 156 -4.90 -2.72 3.76
CA THR A 156 -3.53 -3.12 3.48
C THR A 156 -3.30 -4.55 3.94
N TYR A 157 -2.97 -5.45 3.04
CA TYR A 157 -2.51 -6.78 3.39
C TYR A 157 -1.04 -6.71 3.79
N VAL A 158 -0.71 -7.16 5.02
CA VAL A 158 0.64 -7.06 5.58
C VAL A 158 1.18 -8.40 6.04
N TRP A 159 2.46 -8.64 5.82
CA TRP A 159 3.20 -9.65 6.55
C TRP A 159 3.58 -9.06 7.91
N ALA A 160 2.85 -9.45 8.97
CA ALA A 160 3.03 -8.90 10.30
C ALA A 160 4.34 -9.38 10.94
N ASN A 161 4.99 -8.49 11.69
CA ASN A 161 6.26 -8.80 12.35
C ASN A 161 6.13 -9.86 13.45
N ARG A 162 4.95 -9.96 14.06
CA ARG A 162 4.60 -10.99 15.07
C ARG A 162 3.09 -11.23 15.09
N ASP A 163 2.66 -12.24 15.85
CA ASP A 163 1.23 -12.49 16.08
C ASP A 163 0.69 -11.53 17.14
N TRP A 164 -0.30 -10.74 16.78
CA TRP A 164 -1.00 -9.80 17.67
C TRP A 164 -2.32 -10.37 18.21
N GLY A 165 -2.69 -11.61 17.82
CA GLY A 165 -3.99 -12.20 18.13
C GLY A 165 -5.14 -11.67 17.29
N GLU A 166 -4.99 -10.52 16.66
CA GLU A 166 -5.98 -9.88 15.80
C GLU A 166 -5.64 -10.07 14.32
N LYS A 167 -6.67 -10.23 13.52
CA LYS A 167 -6.51 -10.41 12.06
C LYS A 167 -6.59 -9.09 11.30
N ILE A 168 -7.34 -8.13 11.84
CA ILE A 168 -7.49 -6.79 11.29
C ILE A 168 -7.16 -5.79 12.40
N VAL A 169 -6.25 -4.88 12.12
CA VAL A 169 -5.82 -3.82 13.03
C VAL A 169 -5.98 -2.46 12.34
N THR A 170 -6.44 -1.48 13.09
CA THR A 170 -6.46 -0.10 12.57
C THR A 170 -5.04 0.46 12.55
N ASN A 171 -4.67 1.09 11.44
CA ASN A 171 -3.36 1.72 11.30
C ASN A 171 -3.21 2.87 12.33
N PRO A 172 -2.07 2.96 13.06
CA PRO A 172 -1.89 3.96 14.11
C PRO A 172 -1.82 5.41 13.61
N PHE A 173 -1.63 5.62 12.30
CA PHE A 173 -1.62 6.94 11.70
C PHE A 173 -3.01 7.38 11.19
N SER A 174 -3.92 6.44 10.87
CA SER A 174 -5.21 6.78 10.26
C SER A 174 -6.31 5.80 10.59
N GLN A 175 -7.45 6.30 11.05
CA GLN A 175 -8.67 5.51 11.25
C GLN A 175 -9.28 4.98 9.94
N ARG A 176 -8.95 5.60 8.81
CA ARG A 176 -9.39 5.20 7.45
C ARG A 176 -8.49 4.14 6.83
N ALA A 177 -7.41 3.74 7.51
CA ALA A 177 -6.50 2.70 7.07
C ALA A 177 -6.64 1.47 7.98
N LYS A 178 -6.93 0.31 7.38
CA LYS A 178 -7.02 -0.98 8.07
C LYS A 178 -5.96 -1.92 7.53
N MET A 179 -5.32 -2.66 8.41
CA MET A 179 -4.29 -3.63 8.08
C MET A 179 -4.82 -5.04 8.33
N TYR A 180 -4.76 -5.88 7.32
CA TYR A 180 -5.13 -7.30 7.38
C TYR A 180 -3.85 -8.14 7.45
N MET A 181 -3.65 -8.86 8.54
CA MET A 181 -2.49 -9.72 8.76
C MET A 181 -2.64 -11.00 7.94
N ILE A 182 -1.92 -11.10 6.81
CA ILE A 182 -1.95 -12.28 5.93
C ILE A 182 -1.00 -13.37 6.38
N GLU A 183 0.14 -12.98 6.96
CA GLU A 183 1.14 -13.85 7.55
C GLU A 183 1.74 -13.16 8.78
N LYS A 184 2.41 -13.92 9.67
CA LYS A 184 2.89 -13.42 10.96
C LYS A 184 4.22 -14.02 11.36
N GLY A 185 5.17 -13.15 11.74
CA GLY A 185 6.47 -13.54 12.28
C GLY A 185 7.38 -14.24 11.28
N GLU A 186 8.40 -14.91 11.79
CA GLU A 186 9.52 -15.45 11.02
C GLU A 186 9.31 -16.89 10.51
N LYS A 187 8.27 -17.60 10.98
CA LYS A 187 8.08 -19.04 10.70
C LYS A 187 8.14 -19.41 9.22
N ASN A 188 7.60 -18.56 8.38
CA ASN A 188 7.55 -18.73 6.93
C ASN A 188 8.48 -17.74 6.18
N ALA A 189 9.35 -17.03 6.88
CA ALA A 189 10.39 -16.22 6.24
C ALA A 189 11.30 -17.11 5.38
N GLY A 190 11.78 -16.57 4.26
CA GLY A 190 12.56 -17.30 3.26
C GLY A 190 11.74 -18.26 2.37
N LYS A 191 10.43 -18.36 2.55
CA LYS A 191 9.57 -19.26 1.76
C LYS A 191 8.64 -18.47 0.85
N TRP A 192 8.40 -19.00 -0.33
CA TRP A 192 7.36 -18.51 -1.21
C TRP A 192 5.97 -18.91 -0.70
N MET A 193 5.12 -17.91 -0.43
CA MET A 193 3.75 -18.07 0.06
C MET A 193 2.78 -17.53 -0.99
N ILE A 194 1.67 -18.25 -1.21
CA ILE A 194 0.59 -17.83 -2.10
C ILE A 194 -0.59 -17.38 -1.26
N PHE A 195 -1.13 -16.23 -1.60
CA PHE A 195 -2.30 -15.66 -0.94
C PHE A 195 -3.40 -15.41 -1.97
N ARG A 196 -4.64 -15.67 -1.57
CA ARG A 196 -5.84 -15.27 -2.30
C ARG A 196 -6.84 -14.67 -1.34
N ARG A 197 -7.30 -13.46 -1.65
CA ARG A 197 -8.21 -12.70 -0.80
C ARG A 197 -9.44 -12.25 -1.58
N ASN A 198 -10.61 -12.27 -0.96
CA ASN A 198 -11.78 -11.56 -1.44
C ASN A 198 -11.77 -10.15 -0.81
N ILE A 199 -11.39 -9.14 -1.60
CA ILE A 199 -11.27 -7.75 -1.16
C ILE A 199 -12.61 -7.22 -0.62
N ARG A 200 -13.74 -7.60 -1.24
CA ARG A 200 -15.07 -7.16 -0.83
C ARG A 200 -15.41 -7.65 0.58
N ASP A 201 -15.18 -8.94 0.84
CA ASP A 201 -15.46 -9.54 2.14
C ASP A 201 -14.54 -8.97 3.21
N ASP A 202 -13.27 -8.80 2.90
CA ASP A 202 -12.28 -8.25 3.82
C ASP A 202 -12.55 -6.77 4.13
N ALA A 203 -12.94 -5.98 3.13
CA ALA A 203 -13.34 -4.59 3.31
C ALA A 203 -14.65 -4.49 4.14
N SER A 204 -15.62 -5.38 3.92
CA SER A 204 -16.84 -5.42 4.72
C SER A 204 -16.53 -5.73 6.19
N ARG A 205 -15.60 -6.65 6.47
CA ARG A 205 -15.15 -6.95 7.84
C ARG A 205 -14.39 -5.78 8.48
N ALA A 206 -13.62 -5.06 7.69
CA ALA A 206 -12.75 -3.98 8.18
C ALA A 206 -13.48 -2.65 8.40
N PHE A 207 -14.50 -2.36 7.59
CA PHE A 207 -15.18 -1.06 7.54
C PHE A 207 -16.70 -1.13 7.76
N GLY A 208 -17.29 -2.33 7.89
CA GLY A 208 -18.74 -2.57 7.90
C GLY A 208 -19.33 -2.72 6.49
N SER A 209 -18.79 -2.00 5.52
CA SER A 209 -19.07 -2.14 4.08
C SER A 209 -17.86 -1.66 3.28
N PRO A 210 -17.69 -2.08 2.02
CA PRO A 210 -16.63 -1.54 1.17
C PRO A 210 -16.77 -0.02 1.01
N PRO A 211 -15.69 0.75 1.20
CA PRO A 211 -15.75 2.22 1.12
C PRO A 211 -16.10 2.76 -0.27
N SER A 212 -15.71 2.04 -1.32
CA SER A 212 -15.98 2.38 -2.73
C SER A 212 -15.95 1.13 -3.61
N ASP A 213 -16.56 1.22 -4.80
CA ASP A 213 -16.40 0.21 -5.86
C ASP A 213 -15.08 0.36 -6.62
N THR A 214 -14.50 1.55 -6.66
CA THR A 214 -13.26 1.81 -7.40
C THR A 214 -12.06 1.69 -6.47
N PHE A 215 -11.03 0.94 -6.89
CA PHE A 215 -9.79 0.83 -6.14
C PHE A 215 -8.54 0.78 -7.03
N ALA A 216 -7.39 1.10 -6.43
CA ALA A 216 -6.06 0.92 -6.99
C ALA A 216 -5.24 -0.03 -6.12
N ILE A 217 -4.16 -0.57 -6.68
CA ILE A 217 -3.20 -1.44 -5.98
C ILE A 217 -1.86 -0.72 -5.88
N ALA A 218 -1.26 -0.79 -4.68
CA ALA A 218 0.12 -0.39 -4.47
C ALA A 218 0.87 -1.44 -3.64
N VAL A 219 2.19 -1.44 -3.74
CA VAL A 219 3.07 -2.34 -2.98
C VAL A 219 4.15 -1.54 -2.28
N MET A 220 4.55 -1.98 -1.10
CA MET A 220 5.56 -1.30 -0.30
C MET A 220 6.31 -2.26 0.60
N ASN A 221 7.58 -1.94 0.86
CA ASN A 221 8.42 -2.47 1.93
C ASN A 221 9.02 -1.26 2.64
N ASP A 222 8.75 -1.08 3.93
CA ASP A 222 9.13 0.10 4.71
C ASP A 222 9.78 -0.27 6.04
N SER A 223 10.68 0.59 6.51
CA SER A 223 11.41 0.41 7.76
C SER A 223 11.86 1.75 8.38
N ASP A 224 11.21 2.85 8.02
CA ASP A 224 11.58 4.18 8.47
C ASP A 224 11.28 4.43 9.95
N ASN A 225 10.25 3.80 10.50
CA ASN A 225 9.85 3.93 11.90
C ASN A 225 10.75 3.10 12.83
N THR A 226 11.08 1.88 12.45
CA THR A 226 11.92 0.97 13.25
C THR A 226 13.42 1.22 13.06
N GLY A 227 13.81 1.80 11.91
CA GLY A 227 15.19 1.99 11.50
C GLY A 227 15.90 0.71 11.09
N GLU A 228 15.15 -0.39 10.90
CA GLU A 228 15.68 -1.70 10.51
C GLU A 228 15.83 -1.85 8.99
N SER A 229 16.01 -3.06 8.51
CA SER A 229 16.07 -3.37 7.08
C SER A 229 15.43 -4.71 6.77
N SER A 230 14.83 -4.84 5.59
CA SER A 230 14.32 -6.10 5.08
C SER A 230 14.40 -6.18 3.56
N ILE A 231 14.28 -7.41 3.07
CA ILE A 231 14.11 -7.73 1.66
C ILE A 231 12.86 -8.59 1.53
N SER A 232 12.07 -8.28 0.51
CA SER A 232 10.93 -9.10 0.12
C SER A 232 10.81 -9.17 -1.39
N PHE A 233 10.08 -10.18 -1.85
CA PHE A 233 9.87 -10.45 -3.27
C PHE A 233 8.40 -10.68 -3.55
N LEU A 234 7.96 -10.23 -4.72
CA LEU A 234 6.62 -10.46 -5.24
C LEU A 234 6.73 -11.07 -6.65
N ASP A 235 6.37 -12.36 -6.79
CA ASP A 235 6.45 -13.09 -8.05
C ASP A 235 5.37 -12.64 -9.02
N PHE A 236 4.14 -12.64 -8.54
CA PHE A 236 3.02 -12.09 -9.28
C PHE A 236 2.01 -11.39 -8.37
N ILE A 237 1.22 -10.53 -8.97
CA ILE A 237 0.00 -9.99 -8.38
C ILE A 237 -1.13 -10.03 -9.41
N GLU A 238 -2.30 -10.53 -9.00
CA GLU A 238 -3.45 -10.72 -9.86
C GLU A 238 -4.71 -10.16 -9.22
N VAL A 239 -5.48 -9.41 -10.00
CA VAL A 239 -6.81 -8.93 -9.65
C VAL A 239 -7.79 -9.58 -10.60
N SER A 240 -8.80 -10.31 -10.07
CA SER A 240 -9.70 -11.13 -10.90
C SER A 240 -11.14 -11.11 -10.44
N GLY A 241 -12.05 -11.54 -11.33
CA GLY A 241 -13.48 -11.74 -11.05
C GLY A 241 -13.79 -13.06 -10.36
N GLU A 242 -12.85 -14.04 -10.49
CA GLU A 242 -12.99 -15.41 -9.96
C GLU A 242 -11.71 -15.85 -9.25
#